data_bfaea083e0bceb8e3f7d16114c24c022
#
_entry.id   bfaea083e0bceb8e3f7d16114c24c022
#
_cell.length_a   1.000
_cell.length_b   1.000
_cell.length_c   1.000
_cell.angle_alpha   90.00
_cell.angle_beta   90.00
_cell.angle_gamma   90.00
#
_symmetry.space_group_name_H-M   'P 1'
#
loop_
_entity.id
_entity.type
_entity.pdbx_description
1 polymer ?
#
loop_
_entity_poly.entity_id
_entity_poly.type
_entity_poly.pdbx_seq_one_letter_code
_entity_poly.pdbx_strand_id
1 'polypeptide(L)'
;TRLVMGKAIGTESVVFPMVISAFPYVARMVESSLDEVDHGILEAAQSMGSTNSQIIFKVLLPEAVPSLVNGAAISVTTILGYTAMASAVAGGGLGVEAITTGYQQRHFEVLYSASFALVILVQLITVSGGRLTHLFDHRRK
;
A
#
# COMPACT_ATOMS: atom_id res chain seq x y z
N THR A 1 2.76 22.87 0.15
CA THR A 1 1.66 22.52 1.08
C THR A 1 0.94 23.78 1.57
N ARG A 2 1.68 24.78 2.05
CA ARG A 2 1.12 26.05 2.57
C ARG A 2 0.37 26.87 1.52
N LEU A 3 0.84 26.84 0.27
CA LEU A 3 0.22 27.55 -0.86
C LEU A 3 -1.07 26.90 -1.35
N VAL A 4 -1.17 25.58 -1.23
CA VAL A 4 -2.30 24.81 -1.79
C VAL A 4 -3.42 24.61 -0.78
N MET A 5 -3.08 24.38 0.50
CA MET A 5 -4.06 24.03 1.55
C MET A 5 -4.27 25.12 2.61
N GLY A 6 -3.55 26.23 2.54
CA GLY A 6 -3.70 27.37 3.45
C GLY A 6 -3.29 27.16 4.90
N LYS A 7 -2.94 25.91 5.29
CA LYS A 7 -2.50 25.54 6.63
C LYS A 7 -1.12 24.88 6.60
N ALA A 8 -0.21 25.35 7.44
CA ALA A 8 1.15 24.80 7.52
C ALA A 8 1.29 23.66 8.53
N ILE A 9 0.31 23.49 9.41
CA ILE A 9 0.33 22.54 10.54
C ILE A 9 -1.01 21.82 10.58
N GLY A 10 -0.99 20.50 10.75
CA GLY A 10 -2.17 19.66 10.90
C GLY A 10 -2.20 18.47 9.95
N THR A 11 -3.21 17.62 10.09
CA THR A 11 -3.41 16.40 9.32
C THR A 11 -3.47 16.66 7.81
N GLU A 12 -4.12 17.74 7.39
CA GLU A 12 -4.24 18.14 5.98
C GLU A 12 -2.88 18.43 5.34
N SER A 13 -1.94 18.99 6.10
CA SER A 13 -0.58 19.29 5.62
C SER A 13 0.27 18.05 5.40
N VAL A 14 -0.03 16.97 6.09
CA VAL A 14 0.65 15.66 5.94
C VAL A 14 0.11 14.88 4.76
N VAL A 15 -1.20 14.92 4.54
CA VAL A 15 -1.87 14.13 3.49
C VAL A 15 -1.33 14.48 2.10
N PHE A 16 -1.14 15.75 1.80
CA PHE A 16 -0.68 16.18 0.47
C PHE A 16 0.72 15.64 0.10
N PRO A 17 1.77 15.79 0.92
CA PRO A 17 3.07 15.17 0.65
C PRO A 17 3.00 13.65 0.61
N MET A 18 2.19 13.02 1.47
CA MET A 18 2.03 11.56 1.48
C MET A 18 1.42 11.04 0.17
N VAL A 19 0.40 11.71 -0.37
CA VAL A 19 -0.20 11.35 -1.66
C VAL A 19 0.80 11.48 -2.79
N ILE A 20 1.58 12.56 -2.84
CA ILE A 20 2.62 12.75 -3.85
C ILE A 20 3.70 11.66 -3.75
N SER A 21 4.09 11.28 -2.53
CA SER A 21 5.08 10.22 -2.32
C SER A 21 4.54 8.83 -2.64
N ALA A 22 3.27 8.58 -2.36
CA ALA A 22 2.61 7.30 -2.60
C ALA A 22 2.38 7.04 -4.10
N PHE A 23 2.15 8.07 -4.90
CA PHE A 23 1.84 7.94 -6.33
C PHE A 23 2.93 7.20 -7.12
N PRO A 24 4.22 7.59 -7.09
CA PRO A 24 5.29 6.85 -7.76
C PRO A 24 5.46 5.44 -7.21
N TYR A 25 5.27 5.26 -5.91
CA TYR A 25 5.36 3.96 -5.25
C TYR A 25 4.30 2.98 -5.77
N VAL A 26 3.05 3.43 -5.84
CA VAL A 26 1.93 2.62 -6.36
C VAL A 26 2.15 2.30 -7.84
N ALA A 27 2.57 3.26 -8.64
CA ALA A 27 2.90 3.05 -10.04
C ALA A 27 3.98 1.98 -10.23
N ARG A 28 5.05 2.04 -9.44
CA ARG A 28 6.12 1.05 -9.46
C ARG A 28 5.65 -0.34 -9.01
N MET A 29 4.78 -0.39 -8.02
CA MET A 29 4.19 -1.64 -7.55
C MET A 29 3.34 -2.30 -8.63
N VAL A 30 2.52 -1.53 -9.34
CA VAL A 30 1.69 -2.04 -10.45
C VAL A 30 2.59 -2.55 -11.59
N GLU A 31 3.60 -1.79 -11.99
CA GLU A 31 4.58 -2.20 -13.00
C GLU A 31 5.23 -3.54 -12.62
N SER A 32 5.77 -3.65 -11.40
CA SER A 32 6.38 -4.89 -10.91
C SER A 32 5.43 -6.08 -10.90
N SER A 33 4.16 -5.86 -10.54
CA SER A 33 3.14 -6.91 -10.54
C SER A 33 2.79 -7.39 -11.94
N LEU A 34 2.81 -6.52 -12.93
CA LEU A 34 2.60 -6.87 -14.33
C LEU A 34 3.81 -7.61 -14.92
N ASP A 35 5.03 -7.22 -14.55
CA ASP A 35 6.26 -7.87 -14.99
C ASP A 35 6.43 -9.29 -14.43
N GLU A 36 5.72 -9.63 -13.36
CA GLU A 36 5.73 -10.97 -12.77
C GLU A 36 4.95 -12.00 -13.59
N VAL A 37 4.15 -11.56 -14.57
CA VAL A 37 3.42 -12.45 -15.48
C VAL A 37 4.40 -13.14 -16.41
N ASP A 38 4.22 -14.46 -16.59
CA ASP A 38 5.07 -15.30 -17.43
C ASP A 38 5.01 -14.84 -18.90
N HIS A 39 6.17 -14.47 -19.44
CA HIS A 39 6.31 -14.07 -20.84
C HIS A 39 5.87 -15.17 -21.82
N GLY A 40 6.01 -16.46 -21.46
CA GLY A 40 5.54 -17.56 -22.28
C GLY A 40 4.03 -17.53 -22.54
N ILE A 41 3.24 -17.11 -21.58
CA ILE A 41 1.78 -16.94 -21.73
C ILE A 41 1.48 -15.80 -22.73
N LEU A 42 2.23 -14.71 -22.65
CA LEU A 42 2.07 -13.57 -23.56
C LEU A 42 2.47 -13.92 -24.99
N GLU A 43 3.58 -14.63 -25.17
CA GLU A 43 4.04 -15.12 -26.49
C GLU A 43 3.05 -16.11 -27.10
N ALA A 44 2.49 -17.01 -26.31
CA ALA A 44 1.46 -17.94 -26.76
C ALA A 44 0.21 -17.20 -27.25
N ALA A 45 -0.25 -16.19 -26.53
CA ALA A 45 -1.39 -15.36 -26.92
C ALA A 45 -1.11 -14.60 -28.23
N GLN A 46 0.10 -14.07 -28.40
CA GLN A 46 0.52 -13.41 -29.65
C GLN A 46 0.54 -14.39 -30.83
N SER A 47 1.07 -15.59 -30.60
CA SER A 47 1.11 -16.65 -31.64
C SER A 47 -0.28 -17.09 -32.09
N MET A 48 -1.27 -17.00 -31.23
CA MET A 48 -2.68 -17.26 -31.58
C MET A 48 -3.38 -16.08 -32.28
N GLY A 49 -2.65 -15.02 -32.60
CA GLY A 49 -3.18 -13.87 -33.32
C GLY A 49 -3.99 -12.87 -32.47
N SER A 50 -3.81 -12.90 -31.16
CA SER A 50 -4.46 -11.93 -30.26
C SER A 50 -3.94 -10.51 -30.49
N THR A 51 -4.85 -9.54 -30.46
CA THR A 51 -4.46 -8.11 -30.50
C THR A 51 -3.88 -7.65 -29.17
N ASN A 52 -3.07 -6.58 -29.18
CA ASN A 52 -2.46 -6.03 -27.95
C ASN A 52 -3.49 -5.72 -26.87
N SER A 53 -4.65 -5.18 -27.24
CA SER A 53 -5.74 -4.90 -26.29
C SER A 53 -6.29 -6.20 -25.65
N GLN A 54 -6.45 -7.25 -26.44
CA GLN A 54 -6.90 -8.54 -25.94
C GLN A 54 -5.89 -9.18 -25.00
N ILE A 55 -4.60 -9.07 -25.30
CA ILE A 55 -3.53 -9.55 -24.43
C ILE A 55 -3.55 -8.83 -23.09
N ILE A 56 -3.66 -7.49 -23.09
CA ILE A 56 -3.70 -6.69 -21.85
C ILE A 56 -4.91 -7.04 -20.99
N PHE A 57 -6.12 -7.00 -21.55
CA PHE A 57 -7.35 -7.12 -20.77
C PHE A 57 -7.75 -8.57 -20.46
N LYS A 58 -7.42 -9.52 -21.32
CA LYS A 58 -7.85 -10.91 -21.16
C LYS A 58 -6.78 -11.85 -20.64
N VAL A 59 -5.52 -11.50 -20.77
CA VAL A 59 -4.39 -12.35 -20.37
C VAL A 59 -3.58 -11.68 -19.27
N LEU A 60 -3.02 -10.51 -19.52
CA LEU A 60 -2.09 -9.85 -18.60
C LEU A 60 -2.75 -9.44 -17.29
N LEU A 61 -3.86 -8.70 -17.33
CA LEU A 61 -4.53 -8.23 -16.12
C LEU A 61 -5.08 -9.36 -15.24
N PRO A 62 -5.84 -10.35 -15.77
CA PRO A 62 -6.32 -11.45 -14.95
C PRO A 62 -5.20 -12.29 -14.32
N GLU A 63 -4.10 -12.49 -15.04
CA GLU A 63 -2.95 -13.25 -14.55
C GLU A 63 -2.15 -12.48 -13.49
N ALA A 64 -2.14 -11.15 -13.57
CA ALA A 64 -1.46 -10.28 -12.61
C ALA A 64 -2.28 -10.01 -11.33
N VAL A 65 -3.58 -10.36 -11.27
CA VAL A 65 -4.45 -10.07 -10.11
C VAL A 65 -3.86 -10.54 -8.78
N PRO A 66 -3.34 -11.77 -8.60
CA PRO A 66 -2.75 -12.19 -7.33
C PRO A 66 -1.60 -11.29 -6.88
N SER A 67 -0.69 -10.95 -7.80
CA SER A 67 0.45 -10.07 -7.51
C SER A 67 0.00 -8.64 -7.20
N LEU A 68 -1.01 -8.12 -7.91
CA LEU A 68 -1.60 -6.81 -7.64
C LEU A 68 -2.25 -6.73 -6.26
N VAL A 69 -3.01 -7.74 -5.86
CA VAL A 69 -3.64 -7.79 -4.53
C VAL A 69 -2.59 -7.85 -3.43
N ASN A 70 -1.56 -8.68 -3.59
CA ASN A 70 -0.46 -8.77 -2.63
C ASN A 70 0.31 -7.45 -2.55
N GLY A 71 0.63 -6.84 -3.68
CA GLY A 71 1.30 -5.54 -3.76
C GLY A 71 0.46 -4.42 -3.13
N ALA A 72 -0.85 -4.43 -3.31
CA ALA A 72 -1.76 -3.48 -2.66
C ALA A 72 -1.73 -3.62 -1.13
N ALA A 73 -1.75 -4.85 -0.59
CA ALA A 73 -1.64 -5.10 0.85
C ALA A 73 -0.31 -4.58 1.42
N ILE A 74 0.81 -4.83 0.74
CA ILE A 74 2.12 -4.31 1.12
C ILE A 74 2.14 -2.78 1.07
N SER A 75 1.55 -2.17 0.04
CA SER A 75 1.47 -0.72 -0.12
C SER A 75 0.71 -0.06 1.03
N VAL A 76 -0.44 -0.60 1.40
CA VAL A 76 -1.23 -0.09 2.53
C VAL A 76 -0.42 -0.20 3.84
N THR A 77 0.25 -1.31 4.07
CA THR A 77 1.11 -1.51 5.25
C THR A 77 2.25 -0.49 5.29
N THR A 78 2.90 -0.23 4.16
CA THR A 78 4.00 0.75 4.05
C THR A 78 3.50 2.18 4.29
N ILE A 79 2.37 2.55 3.72
CA ILE A 79 1.75 3.87 3.92
C ILE A 79 1.36 4.08 5.38
N LEU A 80 0.83 3.05 6.05
CA LEU A 80 0.55 3.10 7.49
C LEU A 80 1.82 3.35 8.31
N GLY A 81 2.94 2.76 7.93
CA GLY A 81 4.24 3.03 8.56
C GLY A 81 4.64 4.51 8.47
N TYR A 82 4.34 5.18 7.37
CA TYR A 82 4.64 6.61 7.20
C TYR A 82 3.78 7.53 8.08
N THR A 83 2.66 7.05 8.62
CA THR A 83 1.83 7.86 9.53
C THR A 83 2.58 8.27 10.80
N ALA A 84 3.56 7.48 11.22
CA ALA A 84 4.42 7.84 12.35
C ALA A 84 5.24 9.12 12.08
N MET A 85 5.62 9.38 10.82
CA MET A 85 6.34 10.61 10.44
C MET A 85 5.44 11.86 10.50
N ALA A 86 4.13 11.67 10.55
CA ALA A 86 3.18 12.78 10.69
C ALA A 86 3.39 13.57 11.99
N SER A 87 4.04 12.99 13.01
CA SER A 87 4.41 13.68 14.25
C SER A 87 5.28 14.91 14.02
N ALA A 88 6.09 14.92 12.96
CA ALA A 88 6.98 16.03 12.63
C ALA A 88 6.24 17.32 12.24
N VAL A 89 4.99 17.21 11.80
CA VAL A 89 4.13 18.33 11.39
C VAL A 89 2.82 18.40 12.17
N ALA A 90 2.81 17.83 13.38
CA ALA A 90 1.66 17.79 14.27
C ALA A 90 0.37 17.26 13.60
N GLY A 91 0.53 16.24 12.75
CA GLY A 91 -0.59 15.50 12.18
C GLY A 91 -1.34 14.68 13.23
N GLY A 92 -2.41 14.03 12.86
CA GLY A 92 -3.18 13.09 13.71
C GLY A 92 -2.88 11.62 13.40
N GLY A 93 -3.46 10.73 14.18
CA GLY A 93 -3.42 9.28 13.95
C GLY A 93 -2.64 8.50 15.01
N LEU A 94 -2.75 7.16 14.96
CA LEU A 94 -2.14 6.27 15.97
C LEU A 94 -0.63 6.39 16.06
N GLY A 95 0.05 6.61 14.94
CA GLY A 95 1.50 6.80 14.92
C GLY A 95 1.94 8.07 15.65
N VAL A 96 1.21 9.16 15.46
CA VAL A 96 1.45 10.43 16.18
C VAL A 96 1.17 10.27 17.65
N GLU A 97 0.07 9.63 18.03
CA GLU A 97 -0.30 9.40 19.42
C GLU A 97 0.78 8.57 20.15
N ALA A 98 1.30 7.53 19.51
CA ALA A 98 2.39 6.74 20.06
C ALA A 98 3.66 7.56 20.31
N ILE A 99 4.03 8.45 19.39
CA ILE A 99 5.25 9.25 19.48
C ILE A 99 5.08 10.46 20.39
N THR A 100 4.03 11.24 20.21
CA THR A 100 3.85 12.50 20.96
C THR A 100 3.40 12.24 22.39
N THR A 101 2.31 11.52 22.58
CA THR A 101 1.74 11.29 23.91
C THR A 101 2.48 10.16 24.63
N GLY A 102 2.77 9.06 23.93
CA GLY A 102 3.46 7.92 24.53
C GLY A 102 4.93 8.17 24.83
N TYR A 103 5.73 8.47 23.81
CA TYR A 103 7.17 8.58 23.95
C TYR A 103 7.64 9.94 24.49
N GLN A 104 7.18 11.06 23.91
CA GLN A 104 7.66 12.40 24.32
C GLN A 104 7.15 12.83 25.68
N GLN A 105 5.92 12.48 26.03
CA GLN A 105 5.33 12.78 27.34
C GLN A 105 5.58 11.71 28.39
N ARG A 106 6.31 10.64 28.05
CA ARG A 106 6.65 9.50 28.92
C ARG A 106 5.43 8.75 29.50
N HIS A 107 4.31 8.78 28.79
CA HIS A 107 3.14 7.96 29.12
C HIS A 107 3.29 6.58 28.46
N PHE A 108 4.03 5.69 29.11
CA PHE A 108 4.34 4.36 28.56
C PHE A 108 3.10 3.52 28.29
N GLU A 109 2.05 3.69 29.07
CA GLU A 109 0.77 3.00 28.86
C GLU A 109 0.17 3.36 27.48
N VAL A 110 0.21 4.64 27.11
CA VAL A 110 -0.27 5.12 25.79
C VAL A 110 0.66 4.60 24.69
N LEU A 111 1.96 4.61 24.89
CA LEU A 111 2.94 4.11 23.94
C LEU A 111 2.68 2.64 23.60
N TYR A 112 2.54 1.80 24.63
CA TYR A 112 2.28 0.36 24.45
C TYR A 112 0.92 0.10 23.82
N SER A 113 -0.13 0.80 24.25
CA SER A 113 -1.49 0.67 23.71
C SER A 113 -1.56 1.05 22.23
N ALA A 114 -0.98 2.19 21.86
CA ALA A 114 -0.98 2.66 20.47
C ALA A 114 -0.12 1.76 19.58
N SER A 115 1.04 1.32 20.05
CA SER A 115 1.92 0.38 19.32
C SER A 115 1.25 -0.96 19.10
N PHE A 116 0.57 -1.50 20.12
CA PHE A 116 -0.17 -2.75 20.01
C PHE A 116 -1.34 -2.65 19.04
N ALA A 117 -2.09 -1.55 19.06
CA ALA A 117 -3.17 -1.28 18.11
C ALA A 117 -2.66 -1.21 16.66
N LEU A 118 -1.51 -0.57 16.43
CA LEU A 118 -0.87 -0.51 15.11
C LEU A 118 -0.44 -1.90 14.63
N VAL A 119 0.16 -2.71 15.49
CA VAL A 119 0.57 -4.09 15.14
C VAL A 119 -0.64 -4.94 14.76
N ILE A 120 -1.72 -4.87 15.52
CA ILE A 120 -2.97 -5.60 15.20
C ILE A 120 -3.53 -5.12 13.85
N LEU A 121 -3.61 -3.82 13.63
CA LEU A 121 -4.13 -3.24 12.39
C LEU A 121 -3.32 -3.71 11.17
N VAL A 122 -2.00 -3.62 11.24
CA VAL A 122 -1.09 -4.08 10.18
C VAL A 122 -1.24 -5.58 9.96
N GLN A 123 -1.34 -6.37 11.02
CA GLN A 123 -1.50 -7.81 10.92
C GLN A 123 -2.83 -8.19 10.26
N LEU A 124 -3.93 -7.52 10.60
CA LEU A 124 -5.23 -7.75 9.97
C LEU A 124 -5.19 -7.45 8.46
N ILE A 125 -4.57 -6.34 8.08
CA ILE A 125 -4.41 -5.96 6.67
C ILE A 125 -3.56 -7.00 5.93
N THR A 126 -2.44 -7.41 6.49
CA THR A 126 -1.51 -8.38 5.89
C THR A 126 -2.17 -9.75 5.71
N VAL A 127 -2.87 -10.24 6.74
CA VAL A 127 -3.57 -11.54 6.68
C VAL A 127 -4.73 -11.48 5.68
N SER A 128 -5.50 -10.41 5.67
CA SER A 128 -6.60 -10.22 4.71
C SER A 128 -6.09 -10.17 3.27
N GLY A 129 -5.01 -9.43 3.02
CA GLY A 129 -4.34 -9.38 1.73
C GLY A 129 -3.83 -10.75 1.28
N GLY A 130 -3.18 -11.50 2.17
CA GLY A 130 -2.71 -12.85 1.89
C GLY A 130 -3.84 -13.82 1.56
N ARG A 131 -4.95 -13.77 2.28
CA ARG A 131 -6.13 -14.60 1.98
C ARG A 131 -6.75 -14.24 0.64
N LEU A 132 -6.87 -12.97 0.32
CA LEU A 132 -7.37 -12.52 -0.99
C LEU A 132 -6.45 -12.99 -2.11
N THR A 133 -5.13 -12.89 -1.94
CA THR A 133 -4.15 -13.40 -2.91
C THR A 133 -4.34 -14.89 -3.16
N HIS A 134 -4.53 -15.69 -2.11
CA HIS A 134 -4.79 -17.13 -2.24
C HIS A 134 -6.10 -17.45 -2.98
N LEU A 135 -7.13 -16.64 -2.81
CA LEU A 135 -8.41 -16.84 -3.52
C LEU A 135 -8.29 -16.56 -5.02
N PHE A 136 -7.45 -15.61 -5.39
CA PHE A 136 -7.22 -15.22 -6.79
C PHE A 136 -6.04 -15.94 -7.44
N ASP A 137 -5.24 -16.68 -6.68
CA ASP A 137 -4.08 -17.41 -7.21
C ASP A 137 -4.51 -18.70 -7.91
N HIS A 138 -4.68 -18.61 -9.21
CA HIS A 138 -4.99 -19.74 -10.08
C HIS A 138 -3.76 -20.60 -10.44
N ARG A 139 -2.56 -20.15 -10.07
CA ARG A 139 -1.29 -20.82 -10.45
C ARG A 139 -0.97 -22.06 -9.62
N ARG A 140 -1.72 -22.30 -8.54
CA ARG A 140 -1.47 -23.42 -7.61
C ARG A 140 -2.32 -24.66 -7.83
N LYS A 141 -2.98 -24.79 -8.99
CA LYS A 141 -3.67 -26.04 -9.36
C LYS A 141 -2.92 -26.77 -10.44
#